data_35a49ed50a2fe8c4a883d8fa56f22e15
#
_entry.id   35a49ed50a2fe8c4a883d8fa56f22e15
#
_cell.length_a   1.000
_cell.length_b   1.000
_cell.length_c   1.000
_cell.angle_alpha   90.00
_cell.angle_beta   90.00
_cell.angle_gamma   90.00
#
_symmetry.space_group_name_H-M   'P 1'
#
loop_
_entity.id
_entity.type
_entity.pdbx_description
1 polymer ?
#
loop_
_entity_poly.entity_id
_entity_poly.type
_entity_poly.pdbx_seq_one_letter_code
_entity_poly.pdbx_strand_id
1 'polypeptide(L)'
;MYKDEDNLFPEDWVNVEVTAQQYQPTWGIKEHFEIEDSAIIAKTFLSPLTDKETVACQLSDLALAYYHKFSRYDEFTLRCVDASLKYYPMNPNAIITKGKSLDALLQRHLKQNGHLRDEYTDENDAQSKQCLQDLRATHWTQETEELRNKWKQTPEDMERIRKNVQIIK
;
A
#
# COMPACT_ATOMS: atom_id res chain seq x y z
N MET A 1 21.49 23.96 2.01
CA MET A 1 20.68 23.46 3.15
C MET A 1 19.26 23.93 2.89
N TYR A 2 18.43 23.09 2.27
CA TYR A 2 17.03 23.41 2.03
C TYR A 2 16.28 23.10 3.31
N LYS A 3 15.73 24.11 3.98
CA LYS A 3 14.65 23.92 4.95
C LYS A 3 13.41 23.64 4.13
N ASP A 4 12.94 22.40 4.16
CA ASP A 4 11.62 22.02 3.67
C ASP A 4 10.61 22.66 4.64
N GLU A 5 10.01 23.80 4.27
CA GLU A 5 9.05 24.52 5.12
C GLU A 5 7.75 23.72 5.34
N ASP A 6 7.54 22.65 4.53
CA ASP A 6 6.43 21.70 4.62
C ASP A 6 6.80 20.40 5.34
N ASN A 7 7.84 20.40 6.18
CA ASN A 7 8.35 19.17 6.79
C ASN A 7 7.36 18.60 7.82
N LEU A 8 6.46 17.75 7.35
CA LEU A 8 5.54 16.95 8.17
C LEU A 8 6.27 15.86 9.00
N PHE A 9 7.57 15.72 8.81
CA PHE A 9 8.41 14.72 9.48
C PHE A 9 9.31 15.35 10.54
N PRO A 10 9.70 14.57 11.56
CA PRO A 10 10.79 14.96 12.46
C PRO A 10 12.04 15.33 11.65
N GLU A 11 12.77 16.36 12.09
CA GLU A 11 13.93 16.94 11.39
C GLU A 11 15.03 15.93 11.02
N ASP A 12 14.97 14.71 11.57
CA ASP A 12 15.99 13.65 11.42
C ASP A 12 15.67 12.62 10.31
N TRP A 13 14.50 12.70 9.67
CA TRP A 13 14.11 11.71 8.64
C TRP A 13 14.33 12.26 7.23
N VAL A 14 14.99 11.44 6.40
CA VAL A 14 15.23 11.73 4.99
C VAL A 14 14.72 10.59 4.11
N ASN A 15 14.11 10.93 2.98
CA ASN A 15 13.68 9.96 2.01
C ASN A 15 14.89 9.52 1.16
N VAL A 16 15.09 8.21 1.05
CA VAL A 16 16.16 7.61 0.24
C VAL A 16 15.54 6.75 -0.85
N GLU A 17 15.80 7.11 -2.09
CA GLU A 17 15.50 6.25 -3.23
C GLU A 17 16.65 5.27 -3.45
N VAL A 18 16.43 4.03 -3.02
CA VAL A 18 17.49 3.00 -2.98
C VAL A 18 17.96 2.62 -4.39
N THR A 19 17.05 2.58 -5.35
CA THR A 19 17.38 2.21 -6.74
C THR A 19 18.20 3.28 -7.44
N ALA A 20 17.92 4.55 -7.16
CA ALA A 20 18.68 5.69 -7.67
C ALA A 20 19.86 6.09 -6.78
N GLN A 21 19.97 5.52 -5.57
CA GLN A 21 21.00 5.82 -4.56
C GLN A 21 21.10 7.31 -4.23
N GLN A 22 19.97 7.98 -4.12
CA GLN A 22 19.90 9.42 -3.89
C GLN A 22 18.83 9.78 -2.87
N TYR A 23 19.01 10.94 -2.23
CA TYR A 23 17.98 11.54 -1.41
C TYR A 23 16.91 12.16 -2.28
N GLN A 24 15.65 12.00 -1.87
CA GLN A 24 14.54 12.66 -2.53
C GLN A 24 13.78 13.55 -1.53
N PRO A 25 13.48 14.80 -1.90
CA PRO A 25 12.67 15.65 -1.04
C PRO A 25 11.24 15.14 -0.97
N THR A 26 10.60 15.31 0.18
CA THR A 26 9.20 14.86 0.41
C THR A 26 8.24 15.41 -0.64
N TRP A 27 8.37 16.70 -1.01
CA TRP A 27 7.54 17.30 -2.04
C TRP A 27 7.68 16.62 -3.40
N GLY A 28 8.89 16.20 -3.77
CA GLY A 28 9.14 15.49 -5.04
C GLY A 28 8.48 14.11 -5.07
N ILE A 29 8.50 13.38 -3.94
CA ILE A 29 7.80 12.10 -3.81
C ILE A 29 6.28 12.32 -3.86
N LYS A 30 5.77 13.30 -3.13
CA LYS A 30 4.34 13.66 -3.14
C LYS A 30 3.84 13.96 -4.55
N GLU A 31 4.57 14.82 -5.27
CA GLU A 31 4.21 15.20 -6.65
C GLU A 31 4.30 14.01 -7.61
N HIS A 32 5.35 13.20 -7.48
CA HIS A 32 5.58 12.06 -8.36
C HIS A 32 4.48 10.98 -8.20
N PHE A 33 4.08 10.68 -6.96
CA PHE A 33 3.10 9.65 -6.63
C PHE A 33 1.69 10.20 -6.37
N GLU A 34 1.48 11.51 -6.55
CA GLU A 34 0.22 12.20 -6.31
C GLU A 34 -0.34 11.93 -4.89
N ILE A 35 0.56 11.90 -3.89
CA ILE A 35 0.20 11.64 -2.49
C ILE A 35 -0.41 12.89 -1.88
N GLU A 36 -1.65 12.77 -1.43
CA GLU A 36 -2.36 13.84 -0.72
C GLU A 36 -1.88 13.99 0.73
N ASP A 37 -1.93 15.21 1.26
CA ASP A 37 -1.58 15.49 2.66
C ASP A 37 -2.46 14.71 3.64
N SER A 38 -3.72 14.49 3.30
CA SER A 38 -4.65 13.67 4.08
C SER A 38 -4.15 12.25 4.30
N ALA A 39 -3.49 11.65 3.30
CA ALA A 39 -2.92 10.30 3.40
C ALA A 39 -1.63 10.28 4.26
N ILE A 40 -0.87 11.37 4.27
CA ILE A 40 0.28 11.52 5.16
C ILE A 40 -0.18 11.72 6.61
N ILE A 41 -1.17 12.58 6.83
CA ILE A 41 -1.77 12.80 8.16
C ILE A 41 -2.37 11.51 8.71
N ALA A 42 -2.99 10.70 7.85
CA ALA A 42 -3.51 9.37 8.21
C ALA A 42 -2.40 8.32 8.42
N LYS A 43 -1.12 8.68 8.26
CA LYS A 43 0.04 7.79 8.35
C LYS A 43 0.02 6.61 7.35
N THR A 44 -0.65 6.79 6.22
CA THR A 44 -0.70 5.79 5.15
C THR A 44 0.57 5.80 4.31
N PHE A 45 1.10 7.00 4.05
CA PHE A 45 2.31 7.21 3.25
C PHE A 45 3.29 8.13 3.97
N LEU A 46 4.57 7.99 3.63
CA LEU A 46 5.65 8.89 4.03
C LEU A 46 5.71 9.13 5.55
N SER A 47 5.29 8.17 6.35
CA SER A 47 5.37 8.23 7.81
C SER A 47 6.42 7.27 8.32
N PRO A 48 7.23 7.66 9.32
CA PRO A 48 8.14 6.75 9.99
C PRO A 48 7.36 5.61 10.63
N LEU A 49 7.78 4.38 10.36
CA LEU A 49 7.18 3.19 10.93
C LEU A 49 7.98 2.75 12.17
N THR A 50 7.27 2.29 13.18
CA THR A 50 7.88 1.54 14.27
C THR A 50 8.34 0.16 13.80
N ASP A 51 9.20 -0.51 14.57
CA ASP A 51 9.65 -1.88 14.25
C ASP A 51 8.45 -2.84 14.06
N LYS A 52 7.42 -2.69 14.88
CA LYS A 52 6.19 -3.52 14.78
C LYS A 52 5.41 -3.24 13.50
N GLU A 53 5.27 -2.00 13.11
CA GLU A 53 4.62 -1.60 11.86
C GLU A 53 5.44 -2.06 10.64
N THR A 54 6.77 -2.00 10.73
CA THR A 54 7.66 -2.53 9.68
C THR A 54 7.47 -4.04 9.49
N VAL A 55 7.43 -4.81 10.59
CA VAL A 55 7.13 -6.25 10.50
C VAL A 55 5.71 -6.49 9.99
N ALA A 56 4.73 -5.65 10.36
CA ALA A 56 3.37 -5.73 9.85
C ALA A 56 3.32 -5.53 8.32
N CYS A 57 4.09 -4.59 7.76
CA CYS A 57 4.23 -4.43 6.31
C CYS A 57 4.76 -5.72 5.66
N GLN A 58 5.80 -6.33 6.24
CA GLN A 58 6.36 -7.58 5.71
C GLN A 58 5.35 -8.73 5.71
N LEU A 59 4.44 -8.78 6.70
CA LEU A 59 3.36 -9.78 6.72
C LEU A 59 2.36 -9.55 5.58
N SER A 60 2.03 -8.31 5.25
CA SER A 60 1.18 -8.03 4.08
C SER A 60 1.89 -8.36 2.76
N ASP A 61 3.19 -8.11 2.66
CA ASP A 61 4.00 -8.46 1.49
C ASP A 61 4.10 -9.98 1.32
N LEU A 62 4.20 -10.72 2.44
CA LEU A 62 4.16 -12.18 2.42
C LEU A 62 2.82 -12.72 1.86
N ALA A 63 1.69 -12.10 2.25
CA ALA A 63 0.39 -12.46 1.70
C ALA A 63 0.32 -12.22 0.18
N LEU A 64 0.85 -11.10 -0.29
CA LEU A 64 0.92 -10.79 -1.72
C LEU A 64 1.87 -11.73 -2.47
N ALA A 65 3.03 -12.02 -1.92
CA ALA A 65 3.98 -12.98 -2.50
C ALA A 65 3.38 -14.40 -2.60
N TYR A 66 2.62 -14.81 -1.59
CA TYR A 66 1.87 -16.07 -1.62
C TYR A 66 0.84 -16.07 -2.75
N TYR A 67 0.05 -14.99 -2.89
CA TYR A 67 -0.88 -14.86 -4.00
C TYR A 67 -0.16 -14.93 -5.36
N HIS A 68 0.95 -14.21 -5.54
CA HIS A 68 1.71 -14.25 -6.80
C HIS A 68 2.24 -15.65 -7.13
N LYS A 69 2.62 -16.42 -6.12
CA LYS A 69 3.15 -17.77 -6.30
C LYS A 69 2.05 -18.80 -6.59
N PHE A 70 0.91 -18.71 -5.91
CA PHE A 70 -0.12 -19.74 -5.92
C PHE A 70 -1.42 -19.30 -6.61
N SER A 71 -1.51 -18.05 -7.05
CA SER A 71 -2.67 -17.44 -7.73
C SER A 71 -3.99 -17.63 -6.97
N ARG A 72 -3.93 -17.58 -5.64
CA ARG A 72 -5.12 -17.75 -4.80
C ARG A 72 -5.03 -16.91 -3.53
N TYR A 73 -6.20 -16.44 -3.10
CA TYR A 73 -6.45 -15.92 -1.77
C TYR A 73 -7.13 -17.01 -0.94
N ASP A 74 -6.65 -17.25 0.27
CA ASP A 74 -7.18 -18.26 1.18
C ASP A 74 -6.97 -17.88 2.65
N GLU A 75 -7.17 -18.82 3.55
CA GLU A 75 -7.03 -18.64 4.99
C GLU A 75 -5.61 -18.25 5.40
N PHE A 76 -4.59 -18.60 4.60
CA PHE A 76 -3.22 -18.17 4.87
C PHE A 76 -3.06 -16.68 4.61
N THR A 77 -3.52 -16.19 3.45
CA THR A 77 -3.48 -14.76 3.12
C THR A 77 -4.27 -13.95 4.14
N LEU A 78 -5.46 -14.43 4.54
CA LEU A 78 -6.28 -13.75 5.54
C LEU A 78 -5.55 -13.64 6.90
N ARG A 79 -4.95 -14.73 7.39
CA ARG A 79 -4.18 -14.69 8.65
C ARG A 79 -2.98 -13.75 8.60
N CYS A 80 -2.26 -13.70 7.48
CA CYS A 80 -1.14 -12.78 7.32
C CYS A 80 -1.59 -11.31 7.42
N VAL A 81 -2.66 -10.95 6.73
CA VAL A 81 -3.15 -9.56 6.74
C VAL A 81 -3.85 -9.19 8.03
N ASP A 82 -4.52 -10.12 8.72
CA ASP A 82 -5.09 -9.87 10.05
C ASP A 82 -3.98 -9.60 11.07
N ALA A 83 -2.88 -10.37 11.01
CA ALA A 83 -1.73 -10.12 11.85
C ALA A 83 -1.05 -8.78 11.51
N SER A 84 -0.99 -8.41 10.23
CA SER A 84 -0.50 -7.11 9.79
C SER A 84 -1.36 -5.97 10.35
N LEU A 85 -2.66 -6.01 10.15
CA LEU A 85 -3.59 -4.96 10.55
C LEU A 85 -3.70 -4.79 12.07
N LYS A 86 -3.39 -5.83 12.84
CA LYS A 86 -3.31 -5.73 14.31
C LYS A 86 -2.26 -4.73 14.76
N TYR A 87 -1.15 -4.59 14.05
CA TYR A 87 -0.03 -3.72 14.42
C TYR A 87 0.10 -2.49 13.55
N TYR A 88 -0.43 -2.53 12.33
CA TYR A 88 -0.49 -1.38 11.42
C TYR A 88 -1.88 -1.30 10.76
N PRO A 89 -2.89 -0.76 11.47
CA PRO A 89 -4.27 -0.68 10.99
C PRO A 89 -4.44 0.14 9.72
N MET A 90 -3.54 1.10 9.47
CA MET A 90 -3.58 2.01 8.31
C MET A 90 -2.83 1.46 7.08
N ASN A 91 -2.42 0.19 7.08
CA ASN A 91 -1.76 -0.43 5.93
C ASN A 91 -2.76 -0.71 4.81
N PRO A 92 -2.81 0.08 3.71
CA PRO A 92 -3.82 -0.08 2.67
C PRO A 92 -3.65 -1.40 1.92
N ASN A 93 -2.41 -1.88 1.73
CA ASN A 93 -2.14 -3.16 1.06
C ASN A 93 -2.71 -4.35 1.86
N ALA A 94 -2.60 -4.31 3.18
CA ALA A 94 -3.19 -5.32 4.04
C ALA A 94 -4.72 -5.28 4.00
N ILE A 95 -5.33 -4.08 4.04
CA ILE A 95 -6.79 -3.91 3.97
C ILE A 95 -7.33 -4.43 2.63
N ILE A 96 -6.72 -4.05 1.51
CA ILE A 96 -7.12 -4.50 0.18
C ILE A 96 -6.99 -6.02 0.06
N THR A 97 -5.87 -6.58 0.53
CA THR A 97 -5.63 -8.03 0.47
C THR A 97 -6.59 -8.80 1.37
N LYS A 98 -6.97 -8.22 2.54
CA LYS A 98 -8.03 -8.77 3.40
C LYS A 98 -9.36 -8.85 2.65
N GLY A 99 -9.80 -7.74 2.03
CA GLY A 99 -11.04 -7.72 1.26
C GLY A 99 -11.07 -8.78 0.15
N LYS A 100 -9.96 -8.93 -0.61
CA LYS A 100 -9.83 -9.96 -1.65
C LYS A 100 -9.84 -11.38 -1.07
N SER A 101 -9.23 -11.59 0.10
CA SER A 101 -9.25 -12.89 0.77
C SER A 101 -10.64 -13.27 1.26
N LEU A 102 -11.36 -12.31 1.85
CA LEU A 102 -12.74 -12.51 2.28
C LEU A 102 -13.66 -12.85 1.09
N ASP A 103 -13.56 -12.11 -0.01
CA ASP A 103 -14.33 -12.41 -1.22
C ASP A 103 -14.04 -13.82 -1.76
N ALA A 104 -12.76 -14.19 -1.89
CA ALA A 104 -12.37 -15.50 -2.38
C ALA A 104 -12.88 -16.66 -1.48
N LEU A 105 -12.84 -16.47 -0.16
CA LEU A 105 -13.37 -17.43 0.81
C LEU A 105 -14.89 -17.52 0.73
N LEU A 106 -15.57 -16.38 0.62
CA LEU A 106 -17.03 -16.33 0.43
C LEU A 106 -17.46 -17.04 -0.83
N GLN A 107 -16.81 -16.78 -1.96
CA GLN A 107 -17.14 -17.47 -3.24
C GLN A 107 -16.95 -18.98 -3.14
N ARG A 108 -15.92 -19.43 -2.43
CA ARG A 108 -15.68 -20.85 -2.17
C ARG A 108 -16.79 -21.46 -1.33
N HIS A 109 -17.16 -20.79 -0.23
CA HIS A 109 -18.22 -21.23 0.67
C HIS A 109 -19.57 -21.33 -0.05
N LEU A 110 -19.96 -20.29 -0.80
CA LEU A 110 -21.20 -20.28 -1.56
C LEU A 110 -21.26 -21.43 -2.58
N LYS A 111 -20.15 -21.74 -3.27
CA LYS A 111 -20.09 -22.89 -4.18
C LYS A 111 -20.31 -24.23 -3.47
N GLN A 112 -19.79 -24.36 -2.25
CA GLN A 112 -19.95 -25.59 -1.46
C GLN A 112 -21.36 -25.76 -0.90
N ASN A 113 -22.04 -24.65 -0.55
CA ASN A 113 -23.36 -24.62 0.07
C ASN A 113 -24.53 -24.42 -0.94
N GLY A 114 -24.28 -24.60 -2.23
CA GLY A 114 -25.32 -24.42 -3.25
C GLY A 114 -25.82 -22.96 -3.36
N HIS A 115 -24.98 -22.00 -3.07
CA HIS A 115 -25.28 -20.56 -3.07
C HIS A 115 -26.29 -20.10 -2.00
N LEU A 116 -26.51 -20.89 -0.96
CA LEU A 116 -27.35 -20.49 0.17
C LEU A 116 -26.60 -19.53 1.09
N ARG A 117 -27.31 -18.50 1.54
CA ARG A 117 -26.79 -17.57 2.55
C ARG A 117 -26.97 -18.18 3.94
N ASP A 118 -25.97 -17.95 4.80
CA ASP A 118 -25.94 -18.41 6.18
C ASP A 118 -25.18 -17.39 7.04
N GLU A 119 -24.99 -17.69 8.31
CA GLU A 119 -24.29 -16.85 9.26
C GLU A 119 -22.86 -16.48 8.80
N TYR A 120 -22.14 -17.44 8.18
CA TYR A 120 -20.82 -17.18 7.63
C TYR A 120 -20.83 -16.12 6.52
N THR A 121 -21.85 -16.16 5.63
CA THR A 121 -21.99 -15.18 4.56
C THR A 121 -22.26 -13.79 5.11
N ASP A 122 -23.08 -13.68 6.15
CA ASP A 122 -23.43 -12.40 6.77
C ASP A 122 -22.24 -11.79 7.55
N GLU A 123 -21.47 -12.60 8.26
CA GLU A 123 -20.23 -12.19 8.91
C GLU A 123 -19.18 -11.72 7.87
N ASN A 124 -19.02 -12.45 6.80
CA ASN A 124 -18.07 -12.09 5.73
C ASN A 124 -18.45 -10.76 5.06
N ASP A 125 -19.74 -10.56 4.76
CA ASP A 125 -20.27 -9.31 4.22
C ASP A 125 -20.00 -8.13 5.18
N ALA A 126 -20.18 -8.34 6.49
CA ALA A 126 -19.91 -7.31 7.49
C ALA A 126 -18.42 -6.94 7.54
N GLN A 127 -17.52 -7.94 7.54
CA GLN A 127 -16.08 -7.72 7.50
C GLN A 127 -15.63 -7.03 6.21
N SER A 128 -16.19 -7.39 5.07
CA SER A 128 -15.89 -6.76 3.78
C SER A 128 -16.31 -5.29 3.75
N LYS A 129 -17.47 -4.95 4.32
CA LYS A 129 -17.91 -3.56 4.48
C LYS A 129 -16.97 -2.78 5.40
N GLN A 130 -16.51 -3.40 6.49
CA GLN A 130 -15.52 -2.78 7.39
C GLN A 130 -14.22 -2.49 6.63
N CYS A 131 -13.69 -3.43 5.85
CA CYS A 131 -12.50 -3.20 5.02
C CYS A 131 -12.66 -1.99 4.09
N LEU A 132 -13.84 -1.77 3.50
CA LEU A 132 -14.09 -0.60 2.66
C LEU A 132 -14.09 0.71 3.46
N GLN A 133 -14.60 0.70 4.68
CA GLN A 133 -14.56 1.86 5.57
C GLN A 133 -13.13 2.16 6.02
N ASP A 134 -12.38 1.14 6.43
CA ASP A 134 -10.99 1.25 6.83
C ASP A 134 -10.14 1.78 5.68
N LEU A 135 -10.33 1.29 4.45
CA LEU A 135 -9.61 1.77 3.28
C LEU A 135 -9.89 3.25 3.00
N ARG A 136 -11.13 3.69 3.15
CA ARG A 136 -11.46 5.13 3.01
C ARG A 136 -10.76 5.98 4.07
N ALA A 137 -10.64 5.47 5.29
CA ALA A 137 -9.97 6.17 6.39
C ALA A 137 -8.45 6.32 6.16
N THR A 138 -7.85 5.47 5.33
CA THR A 138 -6.43 5.61 4.96
C THR A 138 -6.17 6.74 3.98
N HIS A 139 -7.19 7.32 3.38
CA HIS A 139 -7.07 8.26 2.25
C HIS A 139 -6.20 7.70 1.09
N TRP A 140 -6.13 6.36 0.98
CA TRP A 140 -5.44 5.72 -0.11
C TRP A 140 -6.21 5.93 -1.42
N THR A 141 -5.50 6.37 -2.44
CA THR A 141 -6.03 6.49 -3.80
C THR A 141 -5.45 5.37 -4.67
N GLN A 142 -6.32 4.72 -5.43
CA GLN A 142 -5.85 3.71 -6.37
C GLN A 142 -5.05 4.39 -7.48
N GLU A 143 -3.90 3.81 -7.79
CA GLU A 143 -3.13 4.19 -8.96
C GLU A 143 -4.03 4.14 -10.20
N THR A 144 -4.24 5.31 -10.82
CA THR A 144 -5.03 5.41 -12.04
C THR A 144 -4.21 4.96 -13.25
N GLU A 145 -4.89 4.60 -14.35
CA GLU A 145 -4.20 4.26 -15.59
C GLU A 145 -3.44 5.47 -16.16
N GLU A 146 -3.93 6.68 -15.91
CA GLU A 146 -3.27 7.94 -16.25
C GLU A 146 -1.96 8.11 -15.47
N LEU A 147 -1.97 7.89 -14.15
CA LEU A 147 -0.80 7.95 -13.30
C LEU A 147 0.23 6.90 -13.73
N ARG A 148 -0.22 5.67 -13.98
CA ARG A 148 0.64 4.59 -14.49
C ARG A 148 1.26 4.92 -15.85
N ASN A 149 0.52 5.57 -16.74
CA ASN A 149 1.03 6.00 -18.03
C ASN A 149 2.02 7.18 -17.91
N LYS A 150 1.79 8.10 -16.97
CA LYS A 150 2.72 9.17 -16.60
C LYS A 150 4.08 8.62 -16.11
N TRP A 151 4.06 7.46 -15.41
CA TRP A 151 5.28 6.81 -14.92
C TRP A 151 6.00 5.93 -15.94
N LYS A 152 5.40 5.63 -17.09
CA LYS A 152 6.10 4.99 -18.20
C LYS A 152 7.08 5.98 -18.79
N GLN A 153 8.23 6.08 -18.13
CA GLN A 153 9.32 6.93 -18.59
C GLN A 153 9.77 6.47 -19.99
N THR A 154 9.82 7.40 -20.91
CA THR A 154 10.39 7.11 -22.23
C THR A 154 11.91 6.90 -22.10
N PRO A 155 12.57 6.18 -23.04
CA PRO A 155 14.03 6.08 -23.05
C PRO A 155 14.73 7.44 -23.00
N GLU A 156 14.12 8.47 -23.59
CA GLU A 156 14.61 9.85 -23.61
C GLU A 156 14.54 10.51 -22.22
N ASP A 157 13.47 10.26 -21.46
CA ASP A 157 13.35 10.73 -20.07
C ASP A 157 14.41 10.10 -19.17
N MET A 158 14.65 8.80 -19.34
CA MET A 158 15.70 8.08 -18.62
C MET A 158 17.10 8.62 -18.95
N GLU A 159 17.35 8.98 -20.19
CA GLU A 159 18.63 9.57 -20.59
C GLU A 159 18.80 10.99 -20.05
N ARG A 160 17.72 11.79 -20.02
CA ARG A 160 17.71 13.13 -19.41
C ARG A 160 17.99 13.08 -17.91
N ILE A 161 17.38 12.13 -17.20
CA ILE A 161 17.62 11.92 -15.76
C ILE A 161 19.08 11.53 -15.53
N ARG A 162 19.65 10.60 -16.30
CA ARG A 162 21.05 10.19 -16.19
C ARG A 162 22.02 11.35 -16.42
N LYS A 163 21.76 12.22 -17.38
CA LYS A 163 22.58 13.41 -17.65
C LYS A 163 22.53 14.39 -16.49
N ASN A 164 21.36 14.62 -15.90
CA ASN A 164 21.21 15.53 -14.75
C ASN A 164 21.90 15.00 -13.49
N VAL A 165 21.91 13.70 -13.24
CA VAL A 165 22.61 13.07 -12.11
C VAL A 165 24.14 13.18 -12.24
N GLN A 166 24.68 13.21 -13.46
CA GLN A 166 26.13 13.39 -13.69
C GLN A 166 26.63 14.82 -13.44
N ILE A 167 25.74 15.81 -13.41
CA ILE A 167 26.08 17.23 -13.17
C ILE A 167 26.22 17.52 -11.65
N ILE A 168 25.71 16.63 -10.78
CA ILE A 168 25.71 16.81 -9.32
C ILE A 168 26.93 16.15 -8.64
N LYS A 169 27.81 15.54 -9.41
CA LYS A 169 29.13 15.05 -8.94
C LYS A 169 30.19 16.11 -9.14
#